data_3a92d94186ffb80b31ef4a8c154ec2f5
#
_entry.id   3a92d94186ffb80b31ef4a8c154ec2f5
#
_cell.length_a   1.000
_cell.length_b   1.000
_cell.length_c   1.000
_cell.angle_alpha   90.00
_cell.angle_beta   90.00
_cell.angle_gamma   90.00
#
_symmetry.space_group_name_H-M   'P 1'
#
loop_
_entity.id
_entity.type
_entity.pdbx_description
1 polymer ?
#
loop_
_entity_poly.entity_id
_entity_poly.type
_entity_poly.pdbx_seq_one_letter_code
_entity_poly.pdbx_strand_id
1 'polypeptide(L)'
;MHQPSRRRAAAWTLALAVLGGAAHAGDTDAGKVKAQTCAVCHGPLGISSTPDAPNLAGQPAIYLATQLRAYRSGARKHEVMNVMAKPLTDDDITHLAAWFAAVRVEATAPP
;
A
#
# COMPACT_ATOMS: atom_id res chain seq x y z
N MET A 1 59.08 -39.77 24.13
CA MET A 1 58.74 -38.54 23.39
C MET A 1 57.28 -38.68 22.86
N HIS A 2 56.32 -38.04 23.55
CA HIS A 2 54.93 -38.09 23.18
C HIS A 2 54.55 -36.72 22.56
N GLN A 3 54.16 -36.69 21.29
CA GLN A 3 53.60 -35.50 20.64
C GLN A 3 52.10 -35.49 20.87
N PRO A 4 51.48 -34.36 21.36
CA PRO A 4 50.05 -34.24 21.42
C PRO A 4 49.48 -33.79 20.07
N SER A 5 48.57 -34.61 19.55
CA SER A 5 47.79 -34.33 18.34
C SER A 5 46.88 -33.09 18.52
N ARG A 6 47.16 -32.02 17.77
CA ARG A 6 46.27 -30.83 17.68
C ARG A 6 45.03 -31.18 16.91
N ARG A 7 43.91 -31.38 17.62
CA ARG A 7 42.58 -31.43 17.01
C ARG A 7 42.17 -30.02 16.56
N ARG A 8 42.10 -29.80 15.27
CA ARG A 8 41.56 -28.57 14.67
C ARG A 8 40.04 -28.63 14.78
N ALA A 9 39.50 -27.80 15.68
CA ALA A 9 38.05 -27.56 15.73
C ALA A 9 37.68 -26.71 14.53
N ALA A 10 36.93 -27.30 13.60
CA ALA A 10 36.33 -26.57 12.49
C ALA A 10 35.08 -25.80 13.02
N ALA A 11 35.23 -24.48 13.13
CA ALA A 11 34.10 -23.61 13.44
C ALA A 11 33.22 -23.47 12.21
N TRP A 12 32.03 -24.07 12.25
CA TRP A 12 31.00 -23.90 11.24
C TRP A 12 30.24 -22.60 11.54
N THR A 13 30.57 -21.54 10.84
CA THR A 13 29.77 -20.31 10.86
C THR A 13 28.53 -20.51 10.02
N LEU A 14 27.38 -20.68 10.65
CA LEU A 14 26.08 -20.58 9.97
C LEU A 14 25.86 -19.11 9.58
N ALA A 15 25.98 -18.81 8.31
CA ALA A 15 25.52 -17.54 7.75
C ALA A 15 23.98 -17.57 7.66
N LEU A 16 23.29 -16.88 8.57
CA LEU A 16 21.86 -16.63 8.43
C LEU A 16 21.68 -15.62 7.28
N ALA A 17 21.24 -16.10 6.12
CA ALA A 17 20.75 -15.24 5.05
C ALA A 17 19.38 -14.70 5.45
N VAL A 18 19.35 -13.45 5.94
CA VAL A 18 18.10 -12.71 6.13
C VAL A 18 17.58 -12.34 4.74
N LEU A 19 16.64 -13.12 4.23
CA LEU A 19 15.83 -12.76 3.06
C LEU A 19 14.90 -11.62 3.49
N GLY A 20 15.39 -10.40 3.43
CA GLY A 20 14.60 -9.19 3.55
C GLY A 20 13.65 -9.12 2.35
N GLY A 21 12.40 -9.53 2.54
CA GLY A 21 11.34 -9.25 1.57
C GLY A 21 11.21 -7.74 1.43
N ALA A 22 11.63 -7.19 0.29
CA ALA A 22 11.37 -5.80 -0.04
C ALA A 22 9.86 -5.60 -0.08
N ALA A 23 9.30 -4.90 0.91
CA ALA A 23 7.94 -4.41 0.82
C ALA A 23 7.87 -3.50 -0.42
N HIS A 24 7.10 -3.89 -1.43
CA HIS A 24 6.90 -3.08 -2.63
C HIS A 24 6.20 -1.77 -2.21
N ALA A 25 6.95 -0.69 -2.19
CA ALA A 25 6.37 0.65 -2.13
C ALA A 25 5.62 0.88 -3.45
N GLY A 26 4.37 1.34 -3.37
CA GLY A 26 3.57 1.62 -4.56
C GLY A 26 4.20 2.74 -5.40
N ASP A 27 4.06 2.62 -6.72
CA ASP A 27 4.46 3.64 -7.67
C ASP A 27 3.36 4.73 -7.75
N THR A 28 3.72 5.95 -7.38
CA THR A 28 2.79 7.10 -7.38
C THR A 28 2.39 7.54 -8.79
N ASP A 29 3.25 7.39 -9.78
CA ASP A 29 2.92 7.77 -11.16
C ASP A 29 1.93 6.76 -11.78
N ALA A 30 2.16 5.47 -11.56
CA ALA A 30 1.20 4.43 -11.94
C ALA A 30 -0.14 4.62 -11.21
N GLY A 31 -0.09 4.97 -9.92
CA GLY A 31 -1.26 5.30 -9.11
C GLY A 31 -2.03 6.50 -9.65
N LYS A 32 -1.33 7.56 -10.04
CA LYS A 32 -1.93 8.76 -10.65
C LYS A 32 -2.71 8.44 -11.93
N VAL A 33 -2.14 7.62 -12.79
CA VAL A 33 -2.81 7.19 -14.03
C VAL A 33 -4.06 6.37 -13.70
N LYS A 34 -3.95 5.41 -12.80
CA LYS A 34 -5.09 4.57 -12.39
C LYS A 34 -6.18 5.37 -11.67
N ALA A 35 -5.82 6.39 -10.89
CA ALA A 35 -6.74 7.24 -10.14
C ALA A 35 -7.68 8.09 -11.01
N GLN A 36 -7.44 8.20 -12.31
CA GLN A 36 -8.32 8.94 -13.22
C GLN A 36 -9.75 8.37 -13.22
N THR A 37 -9.89 7.06 -13.07
CA THR A 37 -11.22 6.43 -12.97
C THR A 37 -11.93 6.72 -11.64
N CYS A 38 -11.19 7.09 -10.61
CA CYS A 38 -11.71 7.44 -9.28
C CYS A 38 -12.15 8.91 -9.22
N ALA A 39 -11.59 9.75 -10.10
CA ALA A 39 -11.74 11.20 -10.07
C ALA A 39 -13.18 11.67 -10.25
N VAL A 40 -14.02 10.91 -10.96
CA VAL A 40 -15.43 11.26 -11.21
C VAL A 40 -16.20 11.49 -9.90
N CYS A 41 -15.92 10.70 -8.87
CA CYS A 41 -16.59 10.81 -7.58
C CYS A 41 -15.67 11.42 -6.50
N HIS A 42 -14.38 11.03 -6.51
CA HIS A 42 -13.43 11.42 -5.45
C HIS A 42 -12.61 12.66 -5.76
N GLY A 43 -12.79 13.26 -6.96
CA GLY A 43 -11.98 14.39 -7.40
C GLY A 43 -10.62 13.98 -7.96
N PRO A 44 -10.00 14.79 -8.83
CA PRO A 44 -8.75 14.47 -9.53
C PRO A 44 -7.54 14.30 -8.59
N LEU A 45 -7.58 14.94 -7.42
CA LEU A 45 -6.57 14.80 -6.37
C LEU A 45 -7.07 14.04 -5.14
N GLY A 46 -8.27 13.43 -5.22
CA GLY A 46 -8.88 12.75 -4.09
C GLY A 46 -9.53 13.71 -3.09
N ILE A 47 -9.78 14.95 -3.47
CA ILE A 47 -10.67 15.87 -2.75
C ILE A 47 -12.02 15.84 -3.45
N SER A 48 -13.00 15.26 -2.78
CA SER A 48 -14.32 15.04 -3.35
C SER A 48 -15.12 16.33 -3.48
N SER A 49 -15.86 16.44 -4.57
CA SER A 49 -16.88 17.48 -4.77
C SER A 49 -18.30 16.92 -4.60
N THR A 50 -18.43 15.62 -4.36
CA THR A 50 -19.73 14.96 -4.17
C THR A 50 -19.94 14.62 -2.68
N PRO A 51 -21.13 14.83 -2.11
CA PRO A 51 -21.34 14.70 -0.67
C PRO A 51 -21.26 13.27 -0.14
N ASP A 52 -21.45 12.28 -1.00
CA ASP A 52 -21.50 10.86 -0.69
C ASP A 52 -20.18 10.12 -0.98
N ALA A 53 -19.21 10.79 -1.62
CA ALA A 53 -17.88 10.23 -1.83
C ALA A 53 -16.86 10.87 -0.87
N PRO A 54 -16.10 10.09 -0.10
CA PRO A 54 -15.14 10.65 0.84
C PRO A 54 -13.89 11.19 0.15
N ASN A 55 -13.18 12.09 0.83
CA ASN A 55 -11.82 12.47 0.47
C ASN A 55 -10.86 11.30 0.63
N LEU A 56 -10.00 11.10 -0.35
CA LEU A 56 -8.93 10.08 -0.35
C LEU A 56 -7.55 10.70 -0.14
N ALA A 57 -7.40 11.98 -0.51
CA ALA A 57 -6.14 12.71 -0.41
C ALA A 57 -5.60 12.71 1.02
N GLY A 58 -4.31 12.40 1.18
CA GLY A 58 -3.62 12.42 2.46
C GLY A 58 -4.00 11.28 3.43
N GLN A 59 -4.86 10.36 3.04
CA GLN A 59 -5.17 9.18 3.83
C GLN A 59 -3.95 8.25 3.89
N PRO A 60 -3.72 7.54 5.02
CA PRO A 60 -2.64 6.57 5.11
C PRO A 60 -2.74 5.48 4.03
N ALA A 61 -1.63 5.17 3.34
CA ALA A 61 -1.63 4.18 2.27
C ALA A 61 -2.13 2.81 2.74
N ILE A 62 -1.76 2.39 3.95
CA ILE A 62 -2.23 1.13 4.53
C ILE A 62 -3.76 1.10 4.69
N TYR A 63 -4.36 2.23 5.11
CA TYR A 63 -5.81 2.36 5.23
C TYR A 63 -6.49 2.23 3.87
N LEU A 64 -6.02 3.01 2.87
CA LEU A 64 -6.57 2.99 1.52
C LEU A 64 -6.50 1.60 0.90
N ALA A 65 -5.34 0.95 0.98
CA ALA A 65 -5.16 -0.41 0.44
C ALA A 65 -6.08 -1.42 1.14
N THR A 66 -6.21 -1.34 2.46
CA THR A 66 -7.11 -2.22 3.22
C THR A 66 -8.56 -2.04 2.80
N GLN A 67 -9.02 -0.79 2.63
CA GLN A 67 -10.39 -0.51 2.24
C GLN A 67 -10.69 -0.97 0.80
N LEU A 68 -9.79 -0.74 -0.15
CA LEU A 68 -9.95 -1.22 -1.53
C LEU A 68 -10.03 -2.75 -1.59
N ARG A 69 -9.18 -3.45 -0.83
CA ARG A 69 -9.26 -4.92 -0.74
C ARG A 69 -10.57 -5.39 -0.11
N ALA A 70 -11.05 -4.70 0.91
CA ALA A 70 -12.32 -5.01 1.56
C ALA A 70 -13.52 -4.81 0.61
N TYR A 71 -13.53 -3.76 -0.18
CA TYR A 71 -14.54 -3.57 -1.23
C TYR A 71 -14.43 -4.62 -2.34
N ARG A 72 -13.21 -4.93 -2.78
CA ARG A 72 -12.97 -5.94 -3.83
C ARG A 72 -13.45 -7.33 -3.41
N SER A 73 -13.20 -7.73 -2.18
CA SER A 73 -13.62 -9.01 -1.63
C SER A 73 -15.10 -9.06 -1.23
N GLY A 74 -15.75 -7.91 -1.11
CA GLY A 74 -17.12 -7.80 -0.60
C GLY A 74 -17.21 -7.81 0.94
N ALA A 75 -16.10 -7.81 1.67
CA ALA A 75 -16.10 -7.70 3.13
C ALA A 75 -16.64 -6.34 3.61
N ARG A 76 -16.37 -5.27 2.85
CA ARG A 76 -17.03 -3.97 3.01
C ARG A 76 -18.08 -3.78 1.92
N LYS A 77 -19.28 -3.38 2.31
CA LYS A 77 -20.43 -3.25 1.39
C LYS A 77 -20.64 -1.80 0.99
N HIS A 78 -20.65 -1.56 -0.31
CA HIS A 78 -21.08 -0.30 -0.91
C HIS A 78 -21.41 -0.54 -2.40
N GLU A 79 -22.58 -0.13 -2.82
CA GLU A 79 -23.10 -0.41 -4.16
C GLU A 79 -22.10 -0.06 -5.28
N VAL A 80 -21.55 1.15 -5.26
CA VAL A 80 -20.62 1.61 -6.29
C VAL A 80 -19.20 1.05 -6.06
N MET A 81 -18.68 1.15 -4.83
CA MET A 81 -17.29 0.79 -4.57
C MET A 81 -17.01 -0.71 -4.73
N ASN A 82 -17.99 -1.59 -4.48
CA ASN A 82 -17.81 -3.02 -4.74
C ASN A 82 -17.66 -3.29 -6.25
N VAL A 83 -18.32 -2.52 -7.12
CA VAL A 83 -18.14 -2.61 -8.58
C VAL A 83 -16.80 -2.03 -9.00
N MET A 84 -16.44 -0.84 -8.50
CA MET A 84 -15.20 -0.14 -8.87
C MET A 84 -13.93 -0.88 -8.44
N ALA A 85 -13.93 -1.50 -7.26
CA ALA A 85 -12.79 -2.21 -6.74
C ALA A 85 -12.61 -3.62 -7.33
N LYS A 86 -13.67 -4.21 -7.88
CA LYS A 86 -13.68 -5.59 -8.39
C LYS A 86 -12.53 -5.90 -9.37
N PRO A 87 -12.26 -5.07 -10.39
CA PRO A 87 -11.23 -5.35 -11.40
C PRO A 87 -9.80 -4.99 -10.93
N LEU A 88 -9.62 -4.36 -9.76
CA LEU A 88 -8.30 -3.92 -9.31
C LEU A 88 -7.41 -5.11 -8.94
N THR A 89 -6.18 -5.10 -9.46
CA THR A 89 -5.12 -6.03 -9.02
C THR A 89 -4.53 -5.57 -7.68
N ASP A 90 -3.71 -6.41 -7.06
CA ASP A 90 -2.99 -6.02 -5.84
C ASP A 90 -2.01 -4.87 -6.11
N ASP A 91 -1.37 -4.85 -7.28
CA ASP A 91 -0.50 -3.75 -7.70
C ASP A 91 -1.29 -2.46 -7.92
N ASP A 92 -2.44 -2.51 -8.60
CA ASP A 92 -3.34 -1.36 -8.75
C ASP A 92 -3.70 -0.75 -7.39
N ILE A 93 -4.07 -1.58 -6.43
CA ILE A 93 -4.43 -1.14 -5.09
C ILE A 93 -3.24 -0.49 -4.38
N THR A 94 -2.06 -1.08 -4.51
CA THR A 94 -0.84 -0.56 -3.89
C THR A 94 -0.45 0.78 -4.51
N HIS A 95 -0.52 0.92 -5.83
CA HIS A 95 -0.21 2.16 -6.54
C HIS A 95 -1.23 3.27 -6.25
N LEU A 96 -2.52 2.97 -6.27
CA LEU A 96 -3.58 3.91 -5.90
C LEU A 96 -3.43 4.41 -4.47
N ALA A 97 -3.14 3.52 -3.54
CA ALA A 97 -2.91 3.87 -2.14
C ALA A 97 -1.69 4.80 -1.98
N ALA A 98 -0.60 4.51 -2.70
CA ALA A 98 0.60 5.35 -2.70
C ALA A 98 0.31 6.74 -3.26
N TRP A 99 -0.42 6.84 -4.38
CA TRP A 99 -0.78 8.11 -5.00
C TRP A 99 -1.60 8.99 -4.06
N PHE A 100 -2.74 8.52 -3.57
CA PHE A 100 -3.61 9.34 -2.73
C PHE A 100 -2.96 9.68 -1.37
N ALA A 101 -2.16 8.79 -0.80
CA ALA A 101 -1.42 9.08 0.43
C ALA A 101 -0.35 10.17 0.25
N ALA A 102 0.21 10.30 -0.96
CA ALA A 102 1.22 11.31 -1.28
C ALA A 102 0.63 12.70 -1.53
N VAL A 103 -0.69 12.82 -1.76
CA VAL A 103 -1.34 14.13 -1.94
C VAL A 103 -1.34 14.86 -0.61
N ARG A 104 -0.76 16.06 -0.59
CA ARG A 104 -0.70 16.90 0.62
C ARG A 104 -2.03 17.60 0.84
N VAL A 105 -2.51 17.54 2.07
CA VAL A 105 -3.73 18.21 2.54
C VAL A 105 -3.38 19.07 3.73
N GLU A 106 -3.78 20.35 3.68
CA GLU A 106 -3.68 21.24 4.82
C GLU A 106 -5.03 21.34 5.53
N ALA A 107 -4.99 21.31 6.84
CA ALA A 107 -6.18 21.43 7.66
C ALA A 107 -6.16 22.76 8.42
N THR A 108 -7.31 23.45 8.43
CA THR A 108 -7.52 24.66 9.23
C THR A 108 -8.63 24.37 10.23
N ALA A 109 -8.39 24.75 11.49
CA ALA A 109 -9.43 24.63 12.51
C ALA A 109 -10.59 25.60 12.20
N PRO A 110 -11.83 25.23 12.50
CA PRO A 110 -12.94 26.17 12.43
C PRO A 110 -12.74 27.32 13.44
N PRO A 111 -13.30 28.51 13.18
CA PRO A 111 -13.20 29.64 14.07
C PRO A 111 -13.91 29.42 15.42
#